data_877ee15a5a478e71a81080a8520007a6
#
_entry.id   877ee15a5a478e71a81080a8520007a6
#
_cell.length_a   1.000
_cell.length_b   1.000
_cell.length_c   1.000
_cell.angle_alpha   90.00
_cell.angle_beta   90.00
_cell.angle_gamma   90.00
#
_symmetry.space_group_name_H-M   'P 1'
#
loop_
_entity.id
_entity.type
_entity.pdbx_description
1 polymer ?
#
loop_
_entity_poly.entity_id
_entity_poly.type
_entity_poly.pdbx_seq_one_letter_code
_entity_poly.pdbx_strand_id
1 'polypeptide(L)'
;MPASYRADHIGSLLRPSDLLEARNSKGGAEKLHALEDQHILRVLAKQKELGFEVFTDGELRRRNFMSDFTDAVEGFDFSDAVARNWSAGDKGAAPVSNVNGIVTKKLQQVRPLTGHELPFTKKHSPGDIKMTLPSATQFPAISFKRGVTDPIYKDHSALLWAVVDIMKSDMATLADAGVKYIQIDAPRYSYYMDPKWREWIRAEIGMDPHAALDEAVKADNACFRAARRPGLTLAIHLCRGNNRSHWYAEGGYDAIAEKLFGTLEVDRFLLEYDDERSGTFEPLRFIPKGKTVVLGLVSSKVPNMEDPKQLTTRIEEASRFVPMENLALSPQCGFASTAEGNLITEDRQWAKLKLVADTARRVWG
;
A
#
# COMPACT_ATOMS: atom_id res chain seq x y z
N MET A 1 -11.00 -20.08 10.79
CA MET A 1 -9.64 -19.57 10.55
C MET A 1 -9.75 -18.56 9.43
N PRO A 2 -9.00 -17.44 9.41
CA PRO A 2 -9.00 -16.54 8.26
C PRO A 2 -8.53 -17.31 7.03
N ALA A 3 -9.05 -16.92 5.85
CA ALA A 3 -8.66 -17.51 4.58
C ALA A 3 -7.13 -17.37 4.38
N SER A 4 -6.51 -18.40 3.82
CA SER A 4 -5.04 -18.44 3.76
C SER A 4 -4.46 -17.52 2.69
N TYR A 5 -5.17 -17.22 1.58
CA TYR A 5 -4.72 -16.40 0.45
C TYR A 5 -3.22 -16.55 0.18
N ARG A 6 -2.79 -17.73 -0.29
CA ARG A 6 -1.36 -18.06 -0.52
C ARG A 6 -0.73 -17.24 -1.64
N ALA A 7 -1.50 -16.95 -2.68
CA ALA A 7 -1.18 -15.95 -3.69
C ALA A 7 -1.91 -14.66 -3.31
N ASP A 8 -1.15 -13.59 -3.14
CA ASP A 8 -1.67 -12.27 -2.79
C ASP A 8 -1.11 -11.21 -3.76
N HIS A 9 -1.67 -10.03 -3.77
CA HIS A 9 -1.17 -8.88 -4.52
C HIS A 9 -1.47 -7.58 -3.74
N ILE A 10 -0.74 -6.49 -4.04
CA ILE A 10 -0.83 -5.28 -3.21
C ILE A 10 -2.12 -4.50 -3.47
N GLY A 11 -2.61 -4.49 -4.71
CA GLY A 11 -3.88 -3.84 -5.05
C GLY A 11 -3.86 -3.16 -6.41
N SER A 12 -3.02 -2.15 -6.58
CA SER A 12 -2.99 -1.35 -7.80
C SER A 12 -2.42 -2.10 -9.01
N LEU A 13 -3.12 -1.98 -10.13
CA LEU A 13 -2.76 -2.52 -11.44
C LEU A 13 -2.50 -1.39 -12.44
N LEU A 14 -1.72 -1.67 -13.49
CA LEU A 14 -1.46 -0.72 -14.56
C LEU A 14 -2.76 -0.24 -15.19
N ARG A 15 -2.87 1.06 -15.37
CA ARG A 15 -4.04 1.67 -16.01
C ARG A 15 -3.88 1.60 -17.52
N PRO A 16 -4.89 1.09 -18.25
CA PRO A 16 -4.89 1.10 -19.71
C PRO A 16 -4.79 2.53 -20.27
N SER A 17 -4.18 2.67 -21.45
CA SER A 17 -3.94 3.97 -22.09
C SER A 17 -5.23 4.74 -22.36
N ASP A 18 -6.27 4.05 -22.83
CA ASP A 18 -7.58 4.62 -23.09
C ASP A 18 -8.26 5.19 -21.83
N LEU A 19 -8.05 4.52 -20.67
CA LEU A 19 -8.53 5.01 -19.38
C LEU A 19 -7.75 6.27 -18.93
N LEU A 20 -6.43 6.30 -19.14
CA LEU A 20 -5.60 7.49 -18.85
C LEU A 20 -5.97 8.66 -19.76
N GLU A 21 -6.17 8.41 -21.05
CA GLU A 21 -6.63 9.42 -22.01
C GLU A 21 -8.02 9.97 -21.65
N ALA A 22 -8.95 9.09 -21.32
CA ALA A 22 -10.31 9.50 -20.90
C ALA A 22 -10.27 10.37 -19.64
N ARG A 23 -9.40 10.03 -18.68
CA ARG A 23 -9.25 10.79 -17.42
C ARG A 23 -8.65 12.18 -17.62
N ASN A 24 -7.75 12.34 -18.60
CA ASN A 24 -7.11 13.61 -18.95
C ASN A 24 -7.92 14.42 -19.96
N SER A 25 -8.91 13.82 -20.60
CA SER A 25 -9.78 14.50 -21.55
C SER A 25 -10.90 15.28 -20.83
N LYS A 26 -11.45 16.30 -21.48
CA LYS A 26 -12.66 16.98 -21.03
C LYS A 26 -13.95 16.19 -21.32
N GLY A 27 -13.83 14.89 -21.60
CA GLY A 27 -14.95 13.95 -21.77
C GLY A 27 -15.75 13.83 -20.46
N GLY A 28 -17.07 13.74 -20.55
CA GLY A 28 -17.94 13.75 -19.36
C GLY A 28 -17.65 12.59 -18.39
N ALA A 29 -17.94 12.80 -17.12
CA ALA A 29 -17.74 11.84 -16.04
C ALA A 29 -18.39 10.46 -16.32
N GLU A 30 -19.54 10.44 -16.96
CA GLU A 30 -20.27 9.23 -17.31
C GLU A 30 -19.49 8.30 -18.23
N LYS A 31 -18.82 8.86 -19.26
CA LYS A 31 -17.96 8.09 -20.17
C LYS A 31 -16.74 7.51 -19.44
N LEU A 32 -16.13 8.28 -18.54
CA LEU A 32 -15.03 7.81 -17.71
C LEU A 32 -15.45 6.65 -16.82
N HIS A 33 -16.60 6.78 -16.12
CA HIS A 33 -17.11 5.72 -15.25
C HIS A 33 -17.45 4.43 -16.02
N ALA A 34 -18.04 4.54 -17.20
CA ALA A 34 -18.33 3.36 -18.04
C ALA A 34 -17.05 2.63 -18.45
N LEU A 35 -15.98 3.37 -18.75
CA LEU A 35 -14.68 2.80 -19.11
C LEU A 35 -13.98 2.18 -17.89
N GLU A 36 -14.05 2.83 -16.74
CA GLU A 36 -13.57 2.29 -15.46
C GLU A 36 -14.27 0.96 -15.15
N ASP A 37 -15.60 0.92 -15.25
CA ASP A 37 -16.40 -0.30 -15.05
C ASP A 37 -15.95 -1.44 -15.96
N GLN A 38 -15.77 -1.17 -17.25
CA GLN A 38 -15.29 -2.15 -18.23
C GLN A 38 -13.94 -2.73 -17.84
N HIS A 39 -12.98 -1.88 -17.49
CA HIS A 39 -11.64 -2.32 -17.12
C HIS A 39 -11.62 -3.04 -15.76
N ILE A 40 -12.44 -2.64 -14.79
CA ILE A 40 -12.56 -3.34 -13.51
C ILE A 40 -13.10 -4.75 -13.72
N LEU A 41 -14.13 -4.93 -14.55
CA LEU A 41 -14.64 -6.27 -14.89
C LEU A 41 -13.55 -7.14 -15.52
N ARG A 42 -12.75 -6.58 -16.43
CA ARG A 42 -11.64 -7.27 -17.08
C ARG A 42 -10.56 -7.71 -16.07
N VAL A 43 -10.16 -6.85 -15.16
CA VAL A 43 -9.13 -7.19 -14.17
C VAL A 43 -9.62 -8.19 -13.12
N LEU A 44 -10.89 -8.12 -12.71
CA LEU A 44 -11.50 -9.12 -11.84
C LEU A 44 -11.55 -10.50 -12.50
N ALA A 45 -11.97 -10.56 -13.77
CA ALA A 45 -11.97 -11.80 -14.55
C ALA A 45 -10.55 -12.39 -14.70
N LYS A 46 -9.55 -11.52 -14.95
CA LYS A 46 -8.16 -11.95 -15.10
C LYS A 46 -7.56 -12.47 -13.80
N GLN A 47 -7.82 -11.82 -12.66
CA GLN A 47 -7.42 -12.31 -11.34
C GLN A 47 -8.02 -13.71 -11.07
N LYS A 48 -9.31 -13.91 -11.40
CA LYS A 48 -9.97 -15.22 -11.28
C LYS A 48 -9.34 -16.28 -12.18
N GLU A 49 -9.07 -15.96 -13.45
CA GLU A 49 -8.39 -16.85 -14.40
C GLU A 49 -7.03 -17.33 -13.88
N LEU A 50 -6.28 -16.44 -13.22
CA LEU A 50 -4.98 -16.75 -12.62
C LEU A 50 -5.08 -17.58 -11.33
N GLY A 51 -6.27 -17.67 -10.73
CA GLY A 51 -6.52 -18.46 -9.52
C GLY A 51 -6.32 -17.70 -8.21
N PHE A 52 -6.43 -16.37 -8.22
CA PHE A 52 -6.50 -15.61 -6.98
C PHE A 52 -7.81 -15.86 -6.26
N GLU A 53 -7.78 -15.85 -4.93
CA GLU A 53 -8.93 -16.01 -4.05
C GLU A 53 -9.40 -14.68 -3.44
N VAL A 54 -8.54 -13.66 -3.47
CA VAL A 54 -8.81 -12.30 -3.04
C VAL A 54 -8.64 -11.33 -4.20
N PHE A 55 -9.58 -10.41 -4.34
CA PHE A 55 -9.76 -9.59 -5.54
C PHE A 55 -9.73 -8.10 -5.20
N THR A 56 -9.12 -7.30 -6.08
CA THR A 56 -9.23 -5.83 -6.06
C THR A 56 -9.75 -5.34 -7.40
N ASP A 57 -10.27 -4.13 -7.43
CA ASP A 57 -10.63 -3.42 -8.67
C ASP A 57 -9.39 -2.87 -9.43
N GLY A 58 -8.18 -3.18 -8.94
CA GLY A 58 -6.92 -2.68 -9.49
C GLY A 58 -6.64 -1.21 -9.16
N GLU A 59 -7.45 -0.59 -8.31
CA GLU A 59 -7.42 0.85 -8.02
C GLU A 59 -7.61 1.69 -9.30
N LEU A 60 -8.36 1.17 -10.26
CA LEU A 60 -8.50 1.79 -11.58
C LEU A 60 -9.29 3.10 -11.55
N ARG A 61 -10.07 3.35 -10.49
CA ARG A 61 -10.76 4.62 -10.27
C ARG A 61 -9.90 5.71 -9.64
N ARG A 62 -8.71 5.35 -9.13
CA ARG A 62 -7.79 6.25 -8.42
C ARG A 62 -6.79 6.90 -9.35
N ARG A 63 -6.35 8.11 -9.02
CA ARG A 63 -5.20 8.78 -9.66
C ARG A 63 -3.87 8.27 -9.09
N ASN A 64 -3.84 7.97 -7.81
CA ASN A 64 -2.74 7.32 -7.09
C ASN A 64 -3.32 6.60 -5.86
N PHE A 65 -2.52 5.81 -5.16
CA PHE A 65 -2.96 5.00 -4.02
C PHE A 65 -3.54 5.82 -2.83
N MET A 66 -3.29 7.14 -2.78
CA MET A 66 -3.81 8.04 -1.73
C MET A 66 -5.05 8.83 -2.17
N SER A 67 -5.40 8.81 -3.46
CA SER A 67 -6.41 9.74 -3.99
C SER A 67 -7.80 9.51 -3.40
N ASP A 68 -8.13 8.32 -2.93
CA ASP A 68 -9.37 8.08 -2.22
C ASP A 68 -9.54 8.99 -1.02
N PHE A 69 -8.48 9.16 -0.23
CA PHE A 69 -8.49 10.07 0.91
C PHE A 69 -8.57 11.52 0.45
N THR A 70 -7.66 11.94 -0.44
CA THR A 70 -7.57 13.35 -0.85
C THR A 70 -8.75 13.82 -1.70
N ASP A 71 -9.46 12.91 -2.36
CA ASP A 71 -10.66 13.22 -3.14
C ASP A 71 -11.95 13.20 -2.29
N ALA A 72 -11.90 12.59 -1.10
CA ALA A 72 -13.03 12.46 -0.18
C ALA A 72 -12.95 13.40 1.04
N VAL A 73 -11.83 14.11 1.19
CA VAL A 73 -11.55 14.96 2.36
C VAL A 73 -11.15 16.36 1.89
N GLU A 74 -11.93 17.34 2.26
CA GLU A 74 -11.60 18.76 2.05
C GLU A 74 -10.53 19.24 3.02
N GLY A 75 -9.83 20.33 2.66
CA GLY A 75 -8.79 20.96 3.48
C GLY A 75 -7.42 20.98 2.83
N PHE A 76 -7.26 20.34 1.68
CA PHE A 76 -6.03 20.33 0.89
C PHE A 76 -6.00 21.44 -0.16
N ASP A 77 -4.82 22.03 -0.37
CA ASP A 77 -4.50 22.86 -1.52
C ASP A 77 -3.50 22.11 -2.42
N PHE A 78 -3.91 21.81 -3.63
CA PHE A 78 -3.11 21.07 -4.61
C PHE A 78 -2.26 21.96 -5.50
N SER A 79 -2.30 23.28 -5.32
CA SER A 79 -1.41 24.23 -6.02
C SER A 79 0.01 24.24 -5.46
N ASP A 80 0.23 23.63 -4.27
CA ASP A 80 1.50 23.58 -3.54
C ASP A 80 1.81 22.13 -3.12
N ALA A 81 3.09 21.82 -2.95
CA ALA A 81 3.54 20.48 -2.57
C ALA A 81 4.86 20.50 -1.79
N VAL A 82 5.09 19.49 -0.96
CA VAL A 82 6.41 19.21 -0.39
C VAL A 82 7.25 18.45 -1.41
N ALA A 83 8.34 19.05 -1.88
CA ALA A 83 9.26 18.42 -2.83
C ALA A 83 9.93 17.17 -2.24
N ARG A 84 10.10 16.13 -3.07
CA ARG A 84 10.76 14.89 -2.69
C ARG A 84 11.65 14.37 -3.82
N ASN A 85 12.81 13.84 -3.43
CA ASN A 85 13.73 13.18 -4.35
C ASN A 85 13.49 11.67 -4.34
N TRP A 86 13.43 11.08 -5.54
CA TRP A 86 13.28 9.66 -5.77
C TRP A 86 14.54 9.08 -6.39
N SER A 87 14.90 7.86 -6.04
CA SER A 87 16.07 7.15 -6.55
C SER A 87 15.67 6.09 -7.58
N ALA A 88 16.52 5.88 -8.56
CA ALA A 88 16.40 4.81 -9.56
C ALA A 88 17.68 3.94 -9.60
N GLY A 89 18.39 3.85 -8.50
CA GLY A 89 19.70 3.20 -8.45
C GLY A 89 20.72 3.93 -9.33
N ASP A 90 21.49 3.18 -10.12
CA ASP A 90 22.53 3.73 -11.01
C ASP A 90 22.02 4.71 -12.08
N LYS A 91 20.71 4.81 -12.28
CA LYS A 91 20.09 5.73 -13.23
C LYS A 91 19.91 7.15 -12.69
N GLY A 92 20.39 7.42 -11.47
CA GLY A 92 20.37 8.74 -10.84
C GLY A 92 19.03 9.10 -10.17
N ALA A 93 19.04 10.24 -9.46
CA ALA A 93 17.83 10.77 -8.81
C ALA A 93 16.99 11.55 -9.84
N ALA A 94 15.72 11.22 -9.94
CA ALA A 94 14.77 12.02 -10.68
C ALA A 94 13.91 12.82 -9.70
N PRO A 95 13.79 14.15 -9.84
CA PRO A 95 12.79 14.90 -9.12
C PRO A 95 11.41 14.48 -9.65
N VAL A 96 10.63 13.82 -8.83
CA VAL A 96 9.25 13.54 -9.18
C VAL A 96 8.38 14.45 -8.31
N SER A 97 7.74 15.42 -8.94
CA SER A 97 6.74 16.24 -8.27
C SER A 97 5.46 15.45 -8.10
N ASN A 98 5.26 14.86 -6.93
CA ASN A 98 3.94 14.38 -6.55
C ASN A 98 3.19 15.56 -5.93
N VAL A 99 2.19 16.07 -6.61
CA VAL A 99 1.25 17.04 -6.04
C VAL A 99 0.32 16.28 -5.09
N ASN A 100 0.73 16.21 -3.82
CA ASN A 100 -0.06 15.52 -2.79
C ASN A 100 -0.99 16.49 -2.04
N GLY A 101 -0.91 17.78 -2.35
CA GLY A 101 -1.62 18.85 -1.66
C GLY A 101 -1.05 19.16 -0.28
N ILE A 102 -1.16 20.42 0.12
CA ILE A 102 -0.81 20.91 1.46
C ILE A 102 -2.09 21.14 2.24
N VAL A 103 -2.12 20.75 3.51
CA VAL A 103 -3.25 21.02 4.40
C VAL A 103 -3.25 22.50 4.78
N THR A 104 -4.28 23.21 4.29
CA THR A 104 -4.47 24.66 4.48
C THR A 104 -5.73 25.01 5.25
N LYS A 105 -6.57 24.00 5.56
CA LYS A 105 -7.81 24.12 6.37
C LYS A 105 -7.98 22.89 7.23
N LYS A 106 -8.92 22.93 8.20
CA LYS A 106 -9.32 21.73 8.93
C LYS A 106 -9.84 20.67 7.95
N LEU A 107 -9.37 19.44 8.11
CA LEU A 107 -9.81 18.31 7.31
C LEU A 107 -11.28 18.01 7.61
N GLN A 108 -12.08 17.86 6.56
CA GLN A 108 -13.48 17.51 6.64
C GLN A 108 -13.79 16.43 5.62
N GLN A 109 -14.21 15.26 6.07
CA GLN A 109 -14.68 14.21 5.18
C GLN A 109 -16.02 14.58 4.58
N VAL A 110 -16.14 14.52 3.24
CA VAL A 110 -17.34 14.89 2.49
C VAL A 110 -18.05 13.68 1.86
N ARG A 111 -17.37 12.55 1.76
CA ARG A 111 -17.93 11.25 1.32
C ARG A 111 -17.12 10.09 1.91
N PRO A 112 -17.61 8.83 1.87
CA PRO A 112 -16.81 7.67 2.21
C PRO A 112 -15.59 7.58 1.28
N LEU A 113 -14.43 7.22 1.82
CA LEU A 113 -13.15 7.19 1.06
C LEU A 113 -13.27 6.29 -0.17
N THR A 114 -13.73 5.06 0.03
CA THR A 114 -13.86 4.04 -1.03
C THR A 114 -15.31 3.91 -1.55
N GLY A 115 -16.15 4.91 -1.29
CA GLY A 115 -17.59 4.86 -1.62
C GLY A 115 -17.89 4.72 -3.11
N HIS A 116 -16.97 5.13 -3.97
CA HIS A 116 -17.08 5.01 -5.43
C HIS A 116 -16.53 3.67 -5.97
N GLU A 117 -15.85 2.87 -5.15
CA GLU A 117 -15.23 1.59 -5.52
C GLU A 117 -16.01 0.39 -5.00
N LEU A 118 -16.29 0.39 -3.69
CA LEU A 118 -16.82 -0.78 -2.98
C LEU A 118 -18.14 -1.31 -3.57
N PRO A 119 -19.17 -0.47 -3.88
CA PRO A 119 -20.45 -0.99 -4.37
C PRO A 119 -20.30 -1.79 -5.68
N PHE A 120 -19.50 -1.28 -6.61
CA PHE A 120 -19.27 -1.94 -7.89
C PHE A 120 -18.44 -3.20 -7.71
N THR A 121 -17.33 -3.13 -6.98
CA THR A 121 -16.45 -4.27 -6.72
C THR A 121 -17.21 -5.38 -5.97
N LYS A 122 -18.02 -5.03 -4.97
CA LYS A 122 -18.83 -5.99 -4.21
C LYS A 122 -19.86 -6.71 -5.08
N LYS A 123 -20.45 -6.02 -6.06
CA LYS A 123 -21.42 -6.60 -7.00
C LYS A 123 -20.78 -7.57 -7.98
N HIS A 124 -19.54 -7.33 -8.37
CA HIS A 124 -18.91 -8.03 -9.51
C HIS A 124 -17.72 -8.91 -9.13
N SER A 125 -17.21 -8.83 -7.90
CA SER A 125 -16.11 -9.68 -7.46
C SER A 125 -16.50 -11.16 -7.47
N PRO A 126 -15.66 -12.04 -8.03
CA PRO A 126 -15.91 -13.48 -8.01
C PRO A 126 -15.58 -14.18 -6.69
N GLY A 127 -15.06 -13.47 -5.70
CA GLY A 127 -14.67 -13.98 -4.39
C GLY A 127 -14.46 -12.86 -3.37
N ASP A 128 -13.61 -13.11 -2.37
CA ASP A 128 -13.37 -12.16 -1.29
C ASP A 128 -12.70 -10.88 -1.80
N ILE A 129 -13.17 -9.73 -1.29
CA ILE A 129 -12.68 -8.43 -1.71
C ILE A 129 -11.61 -7.94 -0.74
N LYS A 130 -10.50 -7.47 -1.32
CA LYS A 130 -9.51 -6.65 -0.64
C LYS A 130 -9.75 -5.18 -0.94
N MET A 131 -9.90 -4.36 0.10
CA MET A 131 -9.90 -2.91 0.01
C MET A 131 -8.58 -2.37 0.54
N THR A 132 -7.95 -1.48 -0.21
CA THR A 132 -6.69 -0.83 0.13
C THR A 132 -6.94 0.61 0.53
N LEU A 133 -6.22 1.09 1.55
CA LEU A 133 -6.27 2.46 2.04
C LEU A 133 -4.85 2.94 2.36
N PRO A 134 -4.52 4.21 2.17
CA PRO A 134 -3.24 4.74 2.65
C PRO A 134 -3.20 4.75 4.17
N SER A 135 -2.03 4.50 4.78
CA SER A 135 -1.83 4.74 6.21
C SER A 135 -2.01 6.22 6.56
N ALA A 136 -2.58 6.50 7.73
CA ALA A 136 -2.68 7.86 8.24
C ALA A 136 -1.31 8.55 8.36
N THR A 137 -0.25 7.78 8.60
CA THR A 137 1.14 8.27 8.71
C THR A 137 1.67 8.90 7.43
N GLN A 138 1.01 8.64 6.30
CA GLN A 138 1.40 9.17 4.99
C GLN A 138 1.25 10.70 4.94
N PHE A 139 0.14 11.24 5.44
CA PHE A 139 -0.26 12.63 5.22
C PHE A 139 0.60 13.66 5.97
N PRO A 140 0.92 13.51 7.26
CA PRO A 140 1.78 14.50 7.93
C PRO A 140 3.14 14.66 7.25
N ALA A 141 3.69 13.59 6.70
CA ALA A 141 4.99 13.63 6.04
C ALA A 141 4.99 14.37 4.70
N ILE A 142 3.86 14.47 4.00
CA ILE A 142 3.78 15.01 2.63
C ILE A 142 2.85 16.22 2.49
N SER A 143 1.98 16.47 3.48
CA SER A 143 0.95 17.50 3.40
C SER A 143 1.04 18.52 4.55
N PHE A 144 1.98 18.37 5.48
CA PHE A 144 2.30 19.37 6.49
C PHE A 144 3.40 20.30 5.98
N LYS A 145 3.11 21.60 5.94
CA LYS A 145 4.07 22.64 5.56
C LYS A 145 4.11 23.72 6.65
N ARG A 146 5.29 23.94 7.24
CA ARG A 146 5.48 24.98 8.26
C ARG A 146 5.12 26.36 7.73
N GLY A 147 4.49 27.19 8.56
CA GLY A 147 3.96 28.50 8.18
C GLY A 147 2.62 28.48 7.45
N VAL A 148 2.15 27.28 7.03
CA VAL A 148 0.88 27.09 6.32
C VAL A 148 -0.06 26.17 7.09
N THR A 149 0.43 25.00 7.49
CA THR A 149 -0.40 24.00 8.18
C THR A 149 -0.46 24.20 9.70
N ASP A 150 0.61 24.66 10.33
CA ASP A 150 0.73 24.84 11.77
C ASP A 150 -0.30 25.82 12.41
N PRO A 151 -0.86 26.84 11.71
CA PRO A 151 -1.96 27.61 12.25
C PRO A 151 -3.26 26.81 12.42
N ILE A 152 -3.38 25.66 11.74
CA ILE A 152 -4.57 24.80 11.74
C ILE A 152 -4.35 23.56 12.61
N TYR A 153 -3.20 22.92 12.43
CA TYR A 153 -2.71 21.75 13.17
C TYR A 153 -1.31 22.07 13.68
N LYS A 154 -1.18 22.32 14.99
CA LYS A 154 0.03 22.85 15.63
C LYS A 154 1.33 22.12 15.29
N ASP A 155 1.25 20.84 14.90
CA ASP A 155 2.38 19.98 14.58
C ASP A 155 1.94 18.77 13.71
N HIS A 156 2.90 17.97 13.29
CA HIS A 156 2.67 16.76 12.51
C HIS A 156 1.78 15.74 13.25
N SER A 157 1.91 15.65 14.57
CA SER A 157 1.10 14.75 15.40
C SER A 157 -0.38 15.18 15.40
N ALA A 158 -0.67 16.47 15.56
CA ALA A 158 -2.05 16.97 15.50
C ALA A 158 -2.72 16.68 14.16
N LEU A 159 -1.99 16.80 13.05
CA LEU A 159 -2.49 16.42 11.72
C LEU A 159 -2.67 14.91 11.62
N LEU A 160 -1.72 14.10 12.11
CA LEU A 160 -1.82 12.65 12.11
C LEU A 160 -3.11 12.17 12.76
N TRP A 161 -3.42 12.65 13.95
CA TRP A 161 -4.60 12.21 14.69
C TRP A 161 -5.91 12.69 14.06
N ALA A 162 -5.93 13.84 13.38
CA ALA A 162 -7.09 14.26 12.60
C ALA A 162 -7.34 13.32 11.41
N VAL A 163 -6.28 12.85 10.74
CA VAL A 163 -6.39 11.84 9.68
C VAL A 163 -6.85 10.49 10.24
N VAL A 164 -6.29 10.08 11.39
CA VAL A 164 -6.68 8.83 12.08
C VAL A 164 -8.18 8.79 12.38
N ASP A 165 -8.77 9.89 12.83
CA ASP A 165 -10.21 9.92 13.15
C ASP A 165 -11.08 9.66 11.92
N ILE A 166 -10.70 10.19 10.76
CA ILE A 166 -11.37 9.92 9.47
C ILE A 166 -11.17 8.45 9.08
N MET A 167 -9.94 7.97 9.11
CA MET A 167 -9.59 6.59 8.72
C MET A 167 -10.30 5.54 9.58
N LYS A 168 -10.39 5.76 10.90
CA LYS A 168 -11.12 4.88 11.83
C LYS A 168 -12.58 4.72 11.43
N SER A 169 -13.25 5.82 11.13
CA SER A 169 -14.65 5.83 10.72
C SER A 169 -14.86 5.04 9.43
N ASP A 170 -14.00 5.28 8.45
CA ASP A 170 -14.12 4.66 7.13
C ASP A 170 -13.80 3.16 7.18
N MET A 171 -12.73 2.77 7.89
CA MET A 171 -12.38 1.36 8.06
C MET A 171 -13.45 0.57 8.83
N ALA A 172 -14.09 1.17 9.82
CA ALA A 172 -15.24 0.56 10.51
C ALA A 172 -16.41 0.36 9.52
N THR A 173 -16.70 1.36 8.67
CA THR A 173 -17.73 1.28 7.64
C THR A 173 -17.45 0.16 6.64
N LEU A 174 -16.21 -0.01 6.18
CA LEU A 174 -15.81 -1.12 5.30
C LEU A 174 -16.03 -2.48 5.97
N ALA A 175 -15.64 -2.60 7.24
CA ALA A 175 -15.82 -3.82 8.02
C ALA A 175 -17.31 -4.17 8.18
N ASP A 176 -18.15 -3.21 8.50
CA ASP A 176 -19.60 -3.36 8.65
C ASP A 176 -20.29 -3.64 7.30
N ALA A 177 -19.72 -3.17 6.19
CA ALA A 177 -20.15 -3.51 4.84
C ALA A 177 -19.81 -4.96 4.43
N GLY A 178 -19.08 -5.71 5.28
CA GLY A 178 -18.75 -7.12 5.08
C GLY A 178 -17.54 -7.37 4.18
N VAL A 179 -16.67 -6.38 3.99
CA VAL A 179 -15.36 -6.56 3.36
C VAL A 179 -14.56 -7.60 4.15
N LYS A 180 -13.89 -8.53 3.44
CA LYS A 180 -13.15 -9.64 4.06
C LYS A 180 -11.67 -9.38 4.27
N TYR A 181 -11.11 -8.37 3.58
CA TYR A 181 -9.72 -8.01 3.66
C TYR A 181 -9.55 -6.49 3.56
N ILE A 182 -9.00 -5.86 4.58
CA ILE A 182 -8.62 -4.44 4.57
C ILE A 182 -7.11 -4.34 4.72
N GLN A 183 -6.45 -3.69 3.77
CA GLN A 183 -5.01 -3.45 3.75
C GLN A 183 -4.74 -1.95 3.91
N ILE A 184 -3.84 -1.60 4.82
CA ILE A 184 -3.25 -0.26 4.91
C ILE A 184 -1.91 -0.27 4.19
N ASP A 185 -1.71 0.66 3.23
CA ASP A 185 -0.45 0.88 2.55
C ASP A 185 0.37 1.93 3.30
N ALA A 186 1.47 1.49 3.89
CA ALA A 186 2.25 2.27 4.84
C ALA A 186 3.73 2.42 4.46
N PRO A 187 4.06 3.03 3.30
CA PRO A 187 5.44 3.17 2.85
C PRO A 187 6.29 4.05 3.78
N ARG A 188 5.67 4.86 4.65
CA ARG A 188 6.39 5.75 5.56
C ARG A 188 7.12 5.04 6.69
N TYR A 189 6.80 3.79 6.98
CA TYR A 189 7.62 3.01 7.92
C TYR A 189 9.07 2.84 7.46
N SER A 190 9.35 2.97 6.15
CA SER A 190 10.70 3.00 5.62
C SER A 190 11.54 4.19 6.14
N TYR A 191 10.90 5.27 6.60
CA TYR A 191 11.59 6.42 7.21
C TYR A 191 12.29 6.06 8.52
N TYR A 192 11.81 5.05 9.22
CA TYR A 192 12.40 4.60 10.46
C TYR A 192 13.53 3.58 10.23
N MET A 193 13.64 3.01 9.03
CA MET A 193 14.69 2.06 8.63
C MET A 193 15.93 2.77 8.07
N ASP A 194 15.72 3.72 7.20
CA ASP A 194 16.76 4.43 6.46
C ASP A 194 17.37 5.56 7.32
N PRO A 195 18.71 5.56 7.54
CA PRO A 195 19.38 6.60 8.33
C PRO A 195 19.11 8.03 7.86
N LYS A 196 19.04 8.25 6.54
CA LYS A 196 18.74 9.54 5.93
C LYS A 196 17.37 10.08 6.37
N TRP A 197 16.37 9.21 6.39
CA TRP A 197 15.03 9.59 6.78
C TRP A 197 14.86 9.71 8.30
N ARG A 198 15.61 8.94 9.07
CA ARG A 198 15.67 9.13 10.53
C ARG A 198 16.21 10.52 10.91
N GLU A 199 17.21 11.01 10.16
CA GLU A 199 17.71 12.37 10.35
C GLU A 199 16.67 13.42 9.92
N TRP A 200 15.96 13.19 8.81
CA TRP A 200 14.85 14.03 8.40
C TRP A 200 13.75 14.12 9.47
N ILE A 201 13.41 13.01 10.15
CA ILE A 201 12.44 13.02 11.26
C ILE A 201 12.91 13.95 12.38
N ARG A 202 14.20 13.90 12.76
CA ARG A 202 14.76 14.80 13.78
C ARG A 202 14.71 16.26 13.37
N ALA A 203 15.11 16.55 12.13
CA ALA A 203 15.25 17.91 11.62
C ALA A 203 13.88 18.56 11.34
N GLU A 204 12.99 17.85 10.64
CA GLU A 204 11.75 18.42 10.11
C GLU A 204 10.56 18.20 11.06
N ILE A 205 10.44 17.01 11.65
CA ILE A 205 9.36 16.72 12.59
C ILE A 205 9.72 17.20 13.99
N GLY A 206 11.01 17.21 14.34
CA GLY A 206 11.50 17.60 15.68
C GLY A 206 11.28 16.50 16.73
N MET A 207 11.18 15.23 16.31
CA MET A 207 10.95 14.09 17.17
C MET A 207 12.14 13.12 17.13
N ASP A 208 12.32 12.35 18.20
CA ASP A 208 13.15 11.15 18.16
C ASP A 208 12.50 10.12 17.24
N PRO A 209 13.25 9.46 16.30
CA PRO A 209 12.69 8.48 15.37
C PRO A 209 12.01 7.29 16.03
N HIS A 210 12.43 6.85 17.24
CA HIS A 210 11.75 5.77 17.95
C HIS A 210 10.42 6.25 18.54
N ALA A 211 10.37 7.46 19.08
CA ALA A 211 9.12 8.06 19.54
C ALA A 211 8.13 8.29 18.39
N ALA A 212 8.62 8.73 17.23
CA ALA A 212 7.81 8.88 16.02
C ALA A 212 7.28 7.54 15.48
N LEU A 213 8.10 6.46 15.54
CA LEU A 213 7.66 5.10 15.22
C LEU A 213 6.56 4.62 16.18
N ASP A 214 6.72 4.89 17.49
CA ASP A 214 5.72 4.53 18.49
C ASP A 214 4.37 5.21 18.23
N GLU A 215 4.40 6.47 17.84
CA GLU A 215 3.19 7.22 17.49
C GLU A 215 2.56 6.69 16.20
N ALA A 216 3.37 6.40 15.18
CA ALA A 216 2.88 5.81 13.93
C ALA A 216 2.18 4.47 14.15
N VAL A 217 2.78 3.59 14.94
CA VAL A 217 2.17 2.29 15.31
C VAL A 217 0.86 2.48 16.10
N LYS A 218 0.81 3.43 17.04
CA LYS A 218 -0.42 3.76 17.78
C LYS A 218 -1.52 4.25 16.85
N ALA A 219 -1.18 5.08 15.87
CA ALA A 219 -2.10 5.63 14.88
C ALA A 219 -2.73 4.53 14.01
N ASP A 220 -1.90 3.67 13.40
CA ASP A 220 -2.41 2.57 12.58
C ASP A 220 -3.17 1.53 13.40
N ASN A 221 -2.72 1.21 14.61
CA ASN A 221 -3.46 0.33 15.52
C ASN A 221 -4.84 0.90 15.90
N ALA A 222 -4.99 2.20 16.05
CA ALA A 222 -6.30 2.81 16.30
C ALA A 222 -7.26 2.56 15.12
N CYS A 223 -6.75 2.62 13.88
CA CYS A 223 -7.52 2.29 12.68
C CYS A 223 -7.88 0.80 12.63
N PHE A 224 -6.92 -0.10 12.89
CA PHE A 224 -7.16 -1.54 12.89
C PHE A 224 -8.16 -1.97 13.95
N ARG A 225 -8.09 -1.42 15.17
CA ARG A 225 -9.06 -1.69 16.24
C ARG A 225 -10.48 -1.28 15.85
N ALA A 226 -10.65 -0.13 15.21
CA ALA A 226 -11.95 0.34 14.75
C ALA A 226 -12.59 -0.62 13.72
N ALA A 227 -11.78 -1.22 12.85
CA ALA A 227 -12.24 -2.17 11.83
C ALA A 227 -12.39 -3.60 12.33
N ARG A 228 -11.78 -4.00 13.44
CA ARG A 228 -11.69 -5.40 13.87
C ARG A 228 -13.08 -6.05 13.99
N ARG A 229 -13.32 -7.06 13.17
CA ARG A 229 -14.54 -7.89 13.15
C ARG A 229 -14.17 -9.38 13.00
N PRO A 230 -14.96 -10.33 13.47
CA PRO A 230 -14.73 -11.76 13.20
C PRO A 230 -14.71 -12.06 11.69
N GLY A 231 -13.71 -12.82 11.25
CA GLY A 231 -13.56 -13.22 9.84
C GLY A 231 -13.04 -12.12 8.90
N LEU A 232 -12.72 -10.91 9.40
CA LEU A 232 -12.04 -9.88 8.66
C LEU A 232 -10.52 -10.04 8.81
N THR A 233 -9.81 -10.05 7.69
CA THR A 233 -8.34 -9.98 7.62
C THR A 233 -7.90 -8.52 7.61
N LEU A 234 -7.07 -8.13 8.56
CA LEU A 234 -6.42 -6.82 8.60
C LEU A 234 -4.95 -6.97 8.23
N ALA A 235 -4.49 -6.15 7.29
CA ALA A 235 -3.15 -6.24 6.75
C ALA A 235 -2.47 -4.88 6.63
N ILE A 236 -1.13 -4.91 6.66
CA ILE A 236 -0.30 -3.75 6.37
C ILE A 236 0.71 -4.07 5.28
N HIS A 237 0.84 -3.18 4.31
CA HIS A 237 1.87 -3.26 3.29
C HIS A 237 2.99 -2.26 3.58
N LEU A 238 4.22 -2.76 3.63
CA LEU A 238 5.44 -2.00 3.92
C LEU A 238 6.40 -2.10 2.73
N CYS A 239 6.62 -0.97 2.07
CA CYS A 239 7.58 -0.86 0.98
C CYS A 239 8.55 0.31 1.20
N ARG A 240 9.41 0.56 0.22
CA ARG A 240 10.40 1.65 0.24
C ARG A 240 10.07 2.76 -0.74
N GLY A 241 8.80 2.83 -1.10
CA GLY A 241 8.30 3.74 -2.13
C GLY A 241 8.22 3.09 -3.50
N ASN A 242 7.24 3.54 -4.27
CA ASN A 242 7.05 3.13 -5.65
C ASN A 242 6.41 4.26 -6.46
N ASN A 243 7.20 4.89 -7.32
CA ASN A 243 6.74 5.89 -8.26
C ASN A 243 7.46 5.69 -9.58
N ARG A 244 6.74 5.19 -10.61
CA ARG A 244 7.32 4.87 -11.91
C ARG A 244 8.60 4.03 -11.76
N SER A 245 8.52 2.95 -10.97
CA SER A 245 9.64 2.07 -10.63
C SER A 245 10.74 2.66 -9.75
N HIS A 246 10.65 3.95 -9.34
CA HIS A 246 11.61 4.58 -8.42
C HIS A 246 11.23 4.36 -6.96
N TRP A 247 12.21 4.49 -6.05
CA TRP A 247 12.03 4.40 -4.59
C TRP A 247 12.69 5.60 -3.89
N TYR A 248 12.39 5.82 -2.63
CA TYR A 248 12.95 6.95 -1.86
C TYR A 248 13.69 6.52 -0.59
N ALA A 249 13.60 5.27 -0.17
CA ALA A 249 14.24 4.74 1.02
C ALA A 249 14.89 3.38 0.75
N GLU A 250 15.88 3.05 1.57
CA GLU A 250 16.62 1.79 1.54
C GLU A 250 16.80 1.26 2.98
N GLY A 251 17.19 0.00 3.10
CA GLY A 251 17.47 -0.65 4.39
C GLY A 251 16.53 -1.80 4.72
N GLY A 252 17.07 -2.79 5.46
CA GLY A 252 16.32 -3.91 6.01
C GLY A 252 15.39 -3.48 7.15
N TYR A 253 14.54 -4.40 7.59
CA TYR A 253 13.60 -4.16 8.70
C TYR A 253 14.27 -4.19 10.07
N ASP A 254 15.56 -4.56 10.19
CA ASP A 254 16.28 -4.82 11.45
C ASP A 254 16.11 -3.71 12.48
N ALA A 255 16.20 -2.44 12.05
CA ALA A 255 16.13 -1.29 12.95
C ALA A 255 14.77 -1.12 13.65
N ILE A 256 13.71 -1.72 13.11
CA ILE A 256 12.32 -1.50 13.58
C ILE A 256 11.54 -2.78 13.84
N ALA A 257 12.06 -3.94 13.43
CA ALA A 257 11.33 -5.19 13.35
C ALA A 257 10.72 -5.62 14.69
N GLU A 258 11.51 -5.62 15.77
CA GLU A 258 11.04 -6.02 17.09
C GLU A 258 9.85 -5.17 17.53
N LYS A 259 10.00 -3.86 17.43
CA LYS A 259 8.94 -2.92 17.80
C LYS A 259 7.75 -3.02 16.85
N LEU A 260 8.00 -2.93 15.55
CA LEU A 260 6.96 -2.86 14.54
C LEU A 260 6.12 -4.15 14.50
N PHE A 261 6.77 -5.29 14.30
CA PHE A 261 6.09 -6.55 14.16
C PHE A 261 5.43 -7.01 15.47
N GLY A 262 6.10 -6.75 16.60
CA GLY A 262 5.60 -7.12 17.93
C GLY A 262 4.40 -6.30 18.40
N THR A 263 4.15 -5.12 17.83
CA THR A 263 3.11 -4.21 18.35
C THR A 263 1.99 -3.88 17.36
N LEU A 264 2.16 -4.09 16.05
CA LEU A 264 1.10 -3.89 15.06
C LEU A 264 -0.01 -4.95 15.21
N GLU A 265 -1.25 -4.48 15.28
CA GLU A 265 -2.45 -5.31 15.51
C GLU A 265 -3.08 -5.80 14.18
N VAL A 266 -2.24 -6.28 13.28
CA VAL A 266 -2.63 -6.85 11.99
C VAL A 266 -2.63 -8.37 12.01
N ASP A 267 -3.24 -8.99 11.02
CA ASP A 267 -3.22 -10.43 10.79
C ASP A 267 -2.15 -10.81 9.77
N ARG A 268 -1.84 -9.89 8.84
CA ARG A 268 -0.90 -10.12 7.73
C ARG A 268 0.04 -8.92 7.54
N PHE A 269 1.31 -9.24 7.29
CA PHE A 269 2.35 -8.29 6.90
C PHE A 269 2.76 -8.56 5.45
N LEU A 270 2.52 -7.60 4.54
CA LEU A 270 2.98 -7.66 3.15
C LEU A 270 4.30 -6.89 3.06
N LEU A 271 5.40 -7.61 2.93
CA LEU A 271 6.75 -7.07 3.09
C LEU A 271 7.53 -7.12 1.78
N GLU A 272 8.17 -6.01 1.41
CA GLU A 272 9.07 -5.91 0.27
C GLU A 272 10.37 -6.66 0.53
N TYR A 273 10.67 -7.66 -0.34
CA TYR A 273 11.87 -8.50 -0.30
C TYR A 273 12.38 -8.90 -1.70
N ASP A 274 12.10 -8.10 -2.73
CA ASP A 274 12.43 -8.42 -4.12
C ASP A 274 13.91 -8.26 -4.48
N ASP A 275 14.65 -7.46 -3.71
CA ASP A 275 16.07 -7.23 -3.95
C ASP A 275 16.88 -6.97 -2.66
N GLU A 276 18.18 -6.73 -2.81
CA GLU A 276 19.13 -6.53 -1.70
C GLU A 276 18.84 -5.29 -0.84
N ARG A 277 18.14 -4.27 -1.37
CA ARG A 277 17.73 -3.08 -0.60
C ARG A 277 16.85 -3.43 0.59
N SER A 278 16.19 -4.57 0.53
CA SER A 278 15.25 -5.03 1.56
C SER A 278 15.91 -5.73 2.73
N GLY A 279 17.22 -6.01 2.63
CA GLY A 279 17.95 -6.75 3.64
C GLY A 279 17.63 -8.25 3.67
N THR A 280 17.84 -8.88 4.82
CA THR A 280 17.67 -10.33 5.04
C THR A 280 16.32 -10.67 5.66
N PHE A 281 16.00 -11.97 5.76
CA PHE A 281 14.79 -12.45 6.45
C PHE A 281 14.93 -12.54 7.98
N GLU A 282 16.11 -12.28 8.55
CA GLU A 282 16.31 -12.35 10.01
C GLU A 282 15.31 -11.52 10.84
N PRO A 283 14.88 -10.32 10.42
CA PRO A 283 13.85 -9.56 11.12
C PRO A 283 12.52 -10.29 11.32
N LEU A 284 12.23 -11.29 10.47
CA LEU A 284 10.99 -12.08 10.58
C LEU A 284 10.90 -12.89 11.88
N ARG A 285 12.01 -13.12 12.60
CA ARG A 285 12.01 -13.75 13.93
C ARG A 285 11.15 -13.00 14.96
N PHE A 286 10.87 -11.73 14.73
CA PHE A 286 10.02 -10.91 15.58
C PHE A 286 8.53 -10.95 15.22
N ILE A 287 8.16 -11.68 14.16
CA ILE A 287 6.75 -11.86 13.78
C ILE A 287 6.04 -12.70 14.85
N PRO A 288 4.95 -12.20 15.46
CA PRO A 288 4.22 -12.96 16.48
C PRO A 288 3.60 -14.24 15.89
N LYS A 289 3.53 -15.30 16.71
CA LYS A 289 2.91 -16.57 16.31
C LYS A 289 1.47 -16.36 15.81
N GLY A 290 1.11 -17.04 14.73
CA GLY A 290 -0.21 -16.98 14.14
C GLY A 290 -0.45 -15.79 13.18
N LYS A 291 0.53 -14.90 13.01
CA LYS A 291 0.49 -13.87 11.98
C LYS A 291 1.04 -14.41 10.65
N THR A 292 0.52 -13.92 9.55
CA THR A 292 1.01 -14.30 8.21
C THR A 292 1.99 -13.25 7.68
N VAL A 293 3.06 -13.72 7.07
CA VAL A 293 3.97 -12.89 6.28
C VAL A 293 3.73 -13.18 4.80
N VAL A 294 3.37 -12.16 4.05
CA VAL A 294 3.26 -12.20 2.60
C VAL A 294 4.58 -11.68 2.03
N LEU A 295 5.34 -12.58 1.45
CA LEU A 295 6.67 -12.29 0.93
C LEU A 295 6.56 -11.61 -0.44
N GLY A 296 6.89 -10.34 -0.51
CA GLY A 296 6.95 -9.55 -1.73
C GLY A 296 8.24 -9.84 -2.50
N LEU A 297 8.35 -11.03 -3.11
CA LEU A 297 9.55 -11.49 -3.81
C LEU A 297 9.55 -11.21 -5.32
N VAL A 298 8.40 -10.93 -5.91
CA VAL A 298 8.27 -10.66 -7.33
C VAL A 298 8.28 -9.15 -7.56
N SER A 299 9.30 -8.64 -8.26
CA SER A 299 9.44 -7.20 -8.47
C SER A 299 8.35 -6.65 -9.38
N SER A 300 7.65 -5.61 -8.92
CA SER A 300 6.76 -4.82 -9.77
C SER A 300 7.49 -3.69 -10.51
N LYS A 301 8.78 -3.48 -10.26
CA LYS A 301 9.56 -2.33 -10.76
C LYS A 301 10.32 -2.61 -12.05
N VAL A 302 10.66 -3.86 -12.30
CA VAL A 302 11.47 -4.28 -13.47
C VAL A 302 10.74 -5.32 -14.30
N PRO A 303 10.94 -5.33 -15.65
CA PRO A 303 10.25 -6.26 -16.54
C PRO A 303 10.79 -7.70 -16.48
N ASN A 304 11.97 -7.92 -15.87
CA ASN A 304 12.58 -9.24 -15.77
C ASN A 304 11.68 -10.19 -14.97
N MET A 305 11.56 -11.43 -15.44
CA MET A 305 10.85 -12.48 -14.70
C MET A 305 11.81 -13.13 -13.71
N GLU A 306 11.32 -13.35 -12.51
CA GLU A 306 12.03 -14.12 -11.49
C GLU A 306 12.02 -15.61 -11.83
N ASP A 307 13.09 -16.33 -11.45
CA ASP A 307 13.14 -17.78 -11.58
C ASP A 307 12.25 -18.45 -10.52
N PRO A 308 11.28 -19.28 -10.91
CA PRO A 308 10.42 -19.99 -9.97
C PRO A 308 11.16 -20.85 -8.93
N LYS A 309 12.35 -21.37 -9.28
CA LYS A 309 13.17 -22.15 -8.33
C LYS A 309 13.78 -21.24 -7.26
N GLN A 310 14.29 -20.07 -7.68
CA GLN A 310 14.81 -19.08 -6.75
C GLN A 310 13.72 -18.56 -5.80
N LEU A 311 12.50 -18.33 -6.31
CA LEU A 311 11.37 -17.95 -5.45
C LEU A 311 11.09 -19.02 -4.39
N THR A 312 11.09 -20.30 -4.76
CA THR A 312 10.89 -21.41 -3.81
C THR A 312 11.98 -21.43 -2.76
N THR A 313 13.26 -21.33 -3.17
CA THR A 313 14.40 -21.26 -2.23
C THR A 313 14.26 -20.09 -1.26
N ARG A 314 13.86 -18.88 -1.75
CA ARG A 314 13.65 -17.71 -0.90
C ARG A 314 12.50 -17.91 0.11
N ILE A 315 11.43 -18.61 -0.28
CA ILE A 315 10.34 -18.97 0.62
C ILE A 315 10.84 -19.96 1.70
N GLU A 316 11.63 -20.95 1.32
CA GLU A 316 12.27 -21.90 2.25
C GLU A 316 13.23 -21.20 3.23
N GLU A 317 13.99 -20.22 2.78
CA GLU A 317 14.83 -19.39 3.66
C GLU A 317 13.98 -18.62 4.69
N ALA A 318 12.90 -17.98 4.27
CA ALA A 318 11.99 -17.27 5.16
C ALA A 318 11.31 -18.22 6.16
N SER A 319 11.06 -19.48 5.76
CA SER A 319 10.43 -20.50 6.63
C SER A 319 11.26 -20.90 7.86
N ARG A 320 12.54 -20.54 7.88
CA ARG A 320 13.40 -20.71 9.08
C ARG A 320 13.00 -19.79 10.24
N PHE A 321 12.27 -18.70 9.94
CA PHE A 321 11.87 -17.67 10.91
C PHE A 321 10.34 -17.67 11.15
N VAL A 322 9.56 -17.97 10.12
CA VAL A 322 8.08 -17.99 10.19
C VAL A 322 7.60 -19.34 9.64
N PRO A 323 6.76 -20.11 10.36
CA PRO A 323 6.28 -21.40 9.86
C PRO A 323 5.71 -21.30 8.43
N MET A 324 5.97 -22.31 7.60
CA MET A 324 5.57 -22.33 6.18
C MET A 324 4.06 -22.09 6.01
N GLU A 325 3.24 -22.59 6.92
CA GLU A 325 1.78 -22.37 6.96
C GLU A 325 1.39 -20.91 7.25
N ASN A 326 2.33 -20.08 7.69
CA ASN A 326 2.14 -18.66 7.95
C ASN A 326 2.86 -17.78 6.91
N LEU A 327 3.30 -18.37 5.80
CA LEU A 327 3.87 -17.64 4.66
C LEU A 327 2.89 -17.62 3.49
N ALA A 328 2.99 -16.55 2.68
CA ALA A 328 2.29 -16.36 1.42
C ALA A 328 3.21 -15.58 0.47
N LEU A 329 2.85 -15.46 -0.80
CA LEU A 329 3.65 -14.80 -1.84
C LEU A 329 2.87 -13.67 -2.50
N SER A 330 3.56 -12.56 -2.80
CA SER A 330 3.00 -11.45 -3.57
C SER A 330 4.07 -10.75 -4.42
N PRO A 331 3.67 -9.85 -5.35
CA PRO A 331 4.59 -8.82 -5.81
C PRO A 331 5.06 -7.94 -4.65
N GLN A 332 6.22 -7.33 -4.83
CA GLN A 332 6.87 -6.49 -3.82
C GLN A 332 6.08 -5.18 -3.51
N CYS A 333 5.35 -4.66 -4.50
CA CYS A 333 4.46 -3.50 -4.39
C CYS A 333 3.35 -3.60 -5.44
N GLY A 334 2.43 -2.63 -5.45
CA GLY A 334 1.50 -2.44 -6.57
C GLY A 334 2.22 -2.12 -7.88
N PHE A 335 1.55 -2.36 -9.01
CA PHE A 335 2.10 -2.06 -10.33
C PHE A 335 1.88 -0.59 -10.74
N ALA A 336 0.97 0.10 -10.10
CA ALA A 336 0.64 1.49 -10.41
C ALA A 336 0.25 2.30 -9.18
N SER A 337 1.22 2.58 -8.31
CA SER A 337 1.02 3.47 -7.16
C SER A 337 0.69 4.92 -7.57
N THR A 338 1.04 5.31 -8.79
CA THR A 338 0.64 6.57 -9.47
C THR A 338 -0.09 6.25 -10.77
N ALA A 339 -0.73 7.25 -11.37
CA ALA A 339 -1.51 7.08 -12.61
C ALA A 339 -0.69 6.46 -13.74
N GLU A 340 0.56 6.89 -13.92
CA GLU A 340 1.45 6.45 -14.99
C GLU A 340 1.89 4.99 -14.84
N GLY A 341 1.85 4.45 -13.60
CA GLY A 341 2.29 3.10 -13.33
C GLY A 341 3.80 2.89 -13.42
N ASN A 342 4.22 1.67 -13.16
CA ASN A 342 5.62 1.25 -13.26
C ASN A 342 6.06 1.06 -14.72
N LEU A 343 7.37 1.07 -14.96
CA LEU A 343 7.99 0.98 -16.29
C LEU A 343 8.01 -0.48 -16.81
N ILE A 344 6.85 -1.11 -16.79
CA ILE A 344 6.62 -2.45 -17.35
C ILE A 344 5.33 -2.46 -18.19
N THR A 345 5.17 -3.46 -19.05
CA THR A 345 3.95 -3.61 -19.85
C THR A 345 2.84 -4.32 -19.07
N GLU A 346 1.60 -4.17 -19.50
CA GLU A 346 0.47 -4.89 -18.92
C GLU A 346 0.63 -6.42 -19.05
N ASP A 347 1.13 -6.91 -20.18
CA ASP A 347 1.41 -8.34 -20.37
C ASP A 347 2.43 -8.84 -19.34
N ARG A 348 3.44 -8.04 -19.04
CA ARG A 348 4.44 -8.39 -18.05
C ARG A 348 3.87 -8.38 -16.63
N GLN A 349 3.00 -7.43 -16.32
CA GLN A 349 2.25 -7.42 -15.06
C GLN A 349 1.48 -8.74 -14.88
N TRP A 350 0.71 -9.16 -15.89
CA TRP A 350 -0.07 -10.38 -15.82
C TRP A 350 0.81 -11.64 -15.75
N ALA A 351 1.94 -11.67 -16.46
CA ALA A 351 2.90 -12.75 -16.37
C ALA A 351 3.49 -12.87 -14.96
N LYS A 352 3.81 -11.75 -14.30
CA LYS A 352 4.30 -11.72 -12.91
C LYS A 352 3.23 -12.17 -11.90
N LEU A 353 1.99 -11.74 -12.05
CA LEU A 353 0.88 -12.21 -11.23
C LEU A 353 0.62 -13.71 -11.42
N LYS A 354 0.73 -14.20 -12.67
CA LYS A 354 0.68 -15.65 -12.94
C LYS A 354 1.82 -16.40 -12.24
N LEU A 355 3.02 -15.87 -12.27
CA LEU A 355 4.18 -16.44 -11.56
C LEU A 355 3.93 -16.54 -10.05
N VAL A 356 3.35 -15.50 -9.43
CA VAL A 356 2.95 -15.52 -8.02
C VAL A 356 1.95 -16.66 -7.76
N ALA A 357 0.87 -16.74 -8.54
CA ALA A 357 -0.17 -17.74 -8.36
C ALA A 357 0.35 -19.17 -8.57
N ASP A 358 1.14 -19.40 -9.63
CA ASP A 358 1.73 -20.71 -9.94
C ASP A 358 2.75 -21.15 -8.88
N THR A 359 3.56 -20.22 -8.39
CA THR A 359 4.53 -20.51 -7.31
C THR A 359 3.81 -20.82 -6.01
N ALA A 360 2.79 -20.04 -5.64
CA ALA A 360 1.99 -20.30 -4.46
C ALA A 360 1.34 -21.68 -4.50
N ARG A 361 0.73 -22.05 -5.64
CA ARG A 361 0.14 -23.38 -5.86
C ARG A 361 1.18 -24.52 -5.76
N ARG A 362 2.40 -24.27 -6.22
CA ARG A 362 3.49 -25.26 -6.13
C ARG A 362 3.95 -25.49 -4.71
N VAL A 363 4.02 -24.44 -3.90
CA VAL A 363 4.57 -24.49 -2.53
C VAL A 363 3.53 -24.95 -1.51
N TRP A 364 2.29 -24.53 -1.66
CA TRP A 364 1.24 -24.76 -0.64
C TRP A 364 0.07 -25.62 -1.12
N GLY A 365 0.02 -26.02 -2.40
CA GLY A 365 -1.06 -26.84 -3.00
C GLY A 365 -2.13 -25.99 -3.61
#